data_59485f21ac93b2f27ea6d7606c45ca2c
#
_entry.id   59485f21ac93b2f27ea6d7606c45ca2c
#
_cell.length_a   1.000
_cell.length_b   1.000
_cell.length_c   1.000
_cell.angle_alpha   90.00
_cell.angle_beta   90.00
_cell.angle_gamma   90.00
#
_symmetry.space_group_name_H-M   'P 1'
#
loop_
_entity.id
_entity.type
_entity.pdbx_description
1 polymer ?
#
loop_
_entity_poly.entity_id
_entity_poly.type
_entity_poly.pdbx_seq_one_letter_code
_entity_poly.pdbx_strand_id
1 'polypeptide(L)'
;MNRVGLRGLVKSFLKFKVEAALVVYYDQNEWRLSFICDLRDEKTAPKRFTYLFGSNTETYRTPIERFLELAKHKINFAAIHDAFSVEKLSKEFFKDYKNQYDKFLKYIGADKKSNRDYVKKLLGRLVFLQFLQKKGWMGVPASNAVGDWNGGDKNYLLNLFRNSEYKDKFLERVLETLFFDTLNNERIHDVASPILGKNIRIPYLNGGLFEPDSTDRKATNFPADYFKELLEFFGQYNFTIDENDPQDAEVGIDPEMLGHIFENLLEDNKDKGAFYTPK
;
A
#
# COMPACT_ATOMS: atom_id res chain seq x y z
N MET A 1 -15.61 10.20 -13.50
CA MET A 1 -17.01 9.70 -13.39
C MET A 1 -17.24 9.27 -11.94
N ASN A 2 -18.36 9.67 -11.33
CA ASN A 2 -18.63 9.37 -9.93
C ASN A 2 -18.92 7.86 -9.74
N ARG A 3 -18.31 7.21 -8.73
CA ARG A 3 -18.46 5.76 -8.41
C ARG A 3 -19.93 5.31 -8.33
N VAL A 4 -20.81 6.16 -7.81
CA VAL A 4 -22.25 5.90 -7.68
C VAL A 4 -22.95 5.75 -9.05
N GLY A 5 -22.55 6.53 -10.05
CA GLY A 5 -23.13 6.46 -11.40
C GLY A 5 -22.80 5.16 -12.14
N LEU A 6 -21.61 4.61 -11.92
CA LEU A 6 -21.15 3.34 -12.51
C LEU A 6 -21.95 2.14 -11.96
N ARG A 7 -22.27 2.17 -10.66
CA ARG A 7 -23.12 1.15 -10.00
C ARG A 7 -24.54 1.11 -10.57
N GLY A 8 -25.10 2.29 -10.87
CA GLY A 8 -26.44 2.42 -11.46
C GLY A 8 -26.53 1.83 -12.85
N LEU A 9 -25.50 2.01 -13.68
CA LEU A 9 -25.41 1.42 -15.02
C LEU A 9 -25.46 -0.11 -14.97
N VAL A 10 -24.72 -0.73 -14.07
CA VAL A 10 -24.64 -2.20 -13.98
C VAL A 10 -25.88 -2.81 -13.36
N LYS A 11 -26.52 -2.15 -12.40
CA LYS A 11 -27.84 -2.60 -11.88
C LYS A 11 -28.88 -2.81 -12.98
N SER A 12 -28.80 -2.04 -14.07
CA SER A 12 -29.72 -2.22 -15.21
C SER A 12 -29.44 -3.51 -15.99
N PHE A 13 -28.17 -3.95 -16.08
CA PHE A 13 -27.79 -5.20 -16.74
C PHE A 13 -28.11 -6.44 -15.89
N LEU A 14 -27.96 -6.36 -14.58
CA LEU A 14 -28.28 -7.45 -13.66
C LEU A 14 -29.78 -7.78 -13.62
N LYS A 15 -30.68 -6.84 -14.02
CA LYS A 15 -32.10 -7.08 -14.18
C LYS A 15 -32.45 -8.12 -15.27
N PHE A 16 -31.51 -8.41 -16.17
CA PHE A 16 -31.70 -9.37 -17.27
C PHE A 16 -31.26 -10.80 -16.92
N LYS A 17 -31.24 -11.20 -15.64
CA LYS A 17 -30.77 -12.51 -15.15
C LYS A 17 -29.29 -12.81 -15.41
N VAL A 18 -28.49 -11.79 -15.56
CA VAL A 18 -27.03 -11.90 -15.64
C VAL A 18 -26.48 -12.00 -14.20
N GLU A 19 -25.74 -13.06 -13.90
CA GLU A 19 -25.21 -13.30 -12.54
C GLU A 19 -23.98 -12.43 -12.24
N ALA A 20 -23.24 -12.08 -13.28
CA ALA A 20 -22.03 -11.24 -13.17
C ALA A 20 -21.72 -10.54 -14.48
N ALA A 21 -20.93 -9.47 -14.39
CA ALA A 21 -20.43 -8.73 -15.55
C ALA A 21 -18.97 -8.32 -15.33
N LEU A 22 -18.17 -8.39 -16.40
CA LEU A 22 -16.90 -7.71 -16.50
C LEU A 22 -17.09 -6.42 -17.28
N VAL A 23 -16.74 -5.30 -16.68
CA VAL A 23 -16.95 -3.97 -17.27
C VAL A 23 -15.63 -3.22 -17.31
N VAL A 24 -15.30 -2.72 -18.50
CA VAL A 24 -14.11 -1.88 -18.70
C VAL A 24 -14.56 -0.43 -18.79
N TYR A 25 -13.94 0.40 -17.98
CA TYR A 25 -14.09 1.85 -18.03
C TYR A 25 -12.76 2.45 -18.49
N TYR A 26 -12.87 3.44 -19.34
CA TYR A 26 -11.72 4.11 -19.94
C TYR A 26 -11.86 5.62 -19.79
N ASP A 27 -10.81 6.26 -19.30
CA ASP A 27 -10.69 7.71 -19.24
C ASP A 27 -9.24 8.10 -19.59
N GLN A 28 -9.05 8.57 -20.81
CA GLN A 28 -7.75 8.97 -21.38
C GLN A 28 -6.61 7.95 -21.15
N ASN A 29 -5.94 8.02 -20.00
CA ASN A 29 -4.76 7.21 -19.67
C ASN A 29 -5.02 6.21 -18.52
N GLU A 30 -6.22 6.18 -17.96
CA GLU A 30 -6.59 5.28 -16.88
C GLU A 30 -7.69 4.32 -17.34
N TRP A 31 -7.49 3.05 -17.06
CA TRP A 31 -8.43 1.97 -17.35
C TRP A 31 -8.84 1.32 -16.04
N ARG A 32 -10.11 0.99 -15.95
CA ARG A 32 -10.66 0.23 -14.82
C ARG A 32 -11.37 -1.00 -15.35
N LEU A 33 -10.95 -2.17 -14.88
CA LEU A 33 -11.66 -3.42 -15.13
C LEU A 33 -12.40 -3.80 -13.85
N SER A 34 -13.70 -3.78 -13.91
CA SER A 34 -14.57 -4.13 -12.78
C SER A 34 -15.27 -5.46 -13.00
N PHE A 35 -15.18 -6.34 -12.02
CA PHE A 35 -15.99 -7.52 -11.88
C PHE A 35 -17.15 -7.19 -10.92
N ILE A 36 -18.37 -7.32 -11.40
CA ILE A 36 -19.59 -7.02 -10.68
C ILE A 36 -20.40 -8.30 -10.61
N CYS A 37 -20.67 -8.78 -9.41
CA CYS A 37 -21.39 -10.02 -9.18
C CYS A 37 -22.45 -9.87 -8.09
N ASP A 38 -23.52 -10.63 -8.25
CA ASP A 38 -24.56 -10.83 -7.24
C ASP A 38 -24.31 -12.20 -6.58
N LEU A 39 -23.84 -12.18 -5.35
CA LEU A 39 -23.65 -13.40 -4.58
C LEU A 39 -25.01 -13.80 -4.00
N ARG A 40 -25.66 -14.76 -4.63
CA ARG A 40 -27.05 -15.18 -4.34
C ARG A 40 -27.31 -15.60 -2.90
N ASP A 41 -26.28 -16.02 -2.17
CA ASP A 41 -26.40 -16.48 -0.79
C ASP A 41 -26.25 -15.36 0.26
N GLU A 42 -25.90 -14.16 -0.17
CA GLU A 42 -25.79 -13.01 0.70
C GLU A 42 -26.95 -12.03 0.42
N LYS A 43 -27.73 -11.68 1.44
CA LYS A 43 -28.78 -10.64 1.38
C LYS A 43 -28.20 -9.22 1.16
N THR A 44 -27.03 -9.12 0.56
CA THR A 44 -26.27 -7.87 0.33
C THR A 44 -26.45 -7.39 -1.10
N ALA A 45 -26.22 -6.10 -1.33
CA ALA A 45 -26.20 -5.53 -2.68
C ALA A 45 -25.04 -6.12 -3.50
N PRO A 46 -25.13 -6.08 -4.86
CA PRO A 46 -24.06 -6.60 -5.71
C PRO A 46 -22.69 -6.04 -5.36
N LYS A 47 -21.69 -6.90 -5.25
CA LYS A 47 -20.31 -6.53 -4.98
C LYS A 47 -19.60 -6.15 -6.27
N ARG A 48 -18.73 -5.16 -6.21
CA ARG A 48 -17.87 -4.73 -7.29
C ARG A 48 -16.40 -4.75 -6.85
N PHE A 49 -15.59 -5.47 -7.60
CA PHE A 49 -14.13 -5.50 -7.43
C PHE A 49 -13.49 -4.87 -8.65
N THR A 50 -12.54 -3.98 -8.46
CA THR A 50 -11.97 -3.18 -9.55
C THR A 50 -10.45 -3.24 -9.56
N TYR A 51 -9.89 -3.54 -10.72
CA TYR A 51 -8.47 -3.34 -11.02
C TYR A 51 -8.27 -2.02 -11.75
N LEU A 52 -7.18 -1.33 -11.42
CA LEU A 52 -6.71 -0.14 -12.12
C LEU A 52 -5.57 -0.50 -13.06
N PHE A 53 -5.63 0.06 -14.27
CA PHE A 53 -4.59 -0.04 -15.30
C PHE A 53 -4.36 1.34 -15.92
N GLY A 54 -3.24 1.51 -16.59
CA GLY A 54 -2.99 2.70 -17.39
C GLY A 54 -1.50 2.98 -17.52
N SER A 55 -1.16 3.90 -18.41
CA SER A 55 0.22 4.30 -18.66
C SER A 55 0.89 4.95 -17.45
N ASN A 56 0.10 5.46 -16.52
CA ASN A 56 0.57 6.12 -15.29
C ASN A 56 0.53 5.21 -14.06
N THR A 57 0.12 3.94 -14.22
CA THR A 57 0.06 2.98 -13.11
C THR A 57 1.24 2.02 -13.22
N GLU A 58 2.20 2.12 -12.30
CA GLU A 58 3.29 1.16 -12.17
C GLU A 58 2.85 -0.13 -11.44
N THR A 59 1.59 -0.19 -11.01
CA THR A 59 1.02 -1.29 -10.20
C THR A 59 0.56 -2.50 -11.04
N TYR A 60 1.25 -2.75 -12.14
CA TYR A 60 0.91 -3.78 -13.13
C TYR A 60 1.00 -5.22 -12.61
N ARG A 61 1.79 -5.47 -11.58
CA ARG A 61 2.01 -6.82 -11.04
C ARG A 61 0.72 -7.41 -10.48
N THR A 62 -0.04 -6.62 -9.74
CA THR A 62 -1.31 -7.05 -9.15
C THR A 62 -2.28 -7.65 -10.18
N PRO A 63 -2.62 -6.96 -11.28
CA PRO A 63 -3.52 -7.53 -12.29
C PRO A 63 -2.86 -8.63 -13.12
N ILE A 64 -1.58 -8.48 -13.49
CA ILE A 64 -0.91 -9.45 -14.37
C ILE A 64 -0.86 -10.84 -13.74
N GLU A 65 -0.41 -10.98 -12.51
CA GLU A 65 -0.31 -12.27 -11.83
C GLU A 65 -1.67 -12.95 -11.76
N ARG A 66 -2.75 -12.21 -11.51
CA ARG A 66 -4.11 -12.74 -11.41
C ARG A 66 -4.67 -13.18 -12.76
N PHE A 67 -4.47 -12.37 -13.81
CA PHE A 67 -4.98 -12.72 -15.14
C PHE A 67 -4.15 -13.77 -15.85
N LEU A 68 -2.85 -13.89 -15.58
CA LEU A 68 -2.04 -15.01 -16.08
C LEU A 68 -2.52 -16.36 -15.53
N GLU A 69 -2.90 -16.41 -14.25
CA GLU A 69 -3.50 -17.61 -13.68
C GLU A 69 -4.86 -17.93 -14.33
N LEU A 70 -5.70 -16.93 -14.52
CA LEU A 70 -6.99 -17.09 -15.19
C LEU A 70 -6.82 -17.62 -16.63
N ALA A 71 -5.77 -17.17 -17.36
CA ALA A 71 -5.48 -17.62 -18.72
C ALA A 71 -5.07 -19.09 -18.81
N LYS A 72 -4.56 -19.70 -17.73
CA LYS A 72 -4.14 -21.11 -17.68
C LYS A 72 -5.31 -22.08 -17.50
N HIS A 73 -6.47 -21.61 -17.11
CA HIS A 73 -7.62 -22.42 -16.72
C HIS A 73 -8.86 -22.11 -17.58
N LYS A 74 -9.84 -23.03 -17.54
CA LYS A 74 -11.13 -22.75 -18.16
C LYS A 74 -11.80 -21.59 -17.43
N ILE A 75 -12.13 -20.54 -18.18
CA ILE A 75 -12.79 -19.36 -17.66
C ILE A 75 -14.23 -19.74 -17.24
N ASN A 76 -14.53 -19.56 -15.95
CA ASN A 76 -15.86 -19.71 -15.37
C ASN A 76 -16.02 -18.67 -14.24
N PHE A 77 -17.23 -18.59 -13.67
CA PHE A 77 -17.54 -17.64 -12.61
C PHE A 77 -16.57 -17.74 -11.43
N ALA A 78 -16.31 -18.95 -10.93
CA ALA A 78 -15.44 -19.17 -9.78
C ALA A 78 -13.98 -18.72 -10.06
N ALA A 79 -13.46 -19.01 -11.26
CA ALA A 79 -12.12 -18.61 -11.65
C ALA A 79 -11.99 -17.08 -11.77
N ILE A 80 -13.02 -16.41 -12.29
CA ILE A 80 -13.04 -14.93 -12.36
C ILE A 80 -13.13 -14.35 -10.94
N HIS A 81 -14.04 -14.85 -10.12
CA HIS A 81 -14.18 -14.41 -8.73
C HIS A 81 -12.85 -14.54 -7.96
N ASP A 82 -12.18 -15.66 -8.14
CA ASP A 82 -10.88 -15.91 -7.54
C ASP A 82 -9.77 -14.96 -8.05
N ALA A 83 -9.78 -14.63 -9.34
CA ALA A 83 -8.84 -13.67 -9.92
C ALA A 83 -9.00 -12.24 -9.32
N PHE A 84 -10.19 -11.91 -8.82
CA PHE A 84 -10.47 -10.64 -8.14
C PHE A 84 -10.39 -10.75 -6.60
N SER A 85 -9.92 -11.86 -6.05
CA SER A 85 -9.82 -12.07 -4.61
C SER A 85 -8.66 -11.27 -4.00
N VAL A 86 -9.00 -10.38 -3.07
CA VAL A 86 -8.04 -9.60 -2.29
C VAL A 86 -7.21 -10.50 -1.37
N GLU A 87 -7.80 -11.57 -0.82
CA GLU A 87 -7.11 -12.50 0.09
C GLU A 87 -5.89 -13.18 -0.55
N LYS A 88 -6.00 -13.60 -1.81
CA LYS A 88 -4.84 -14.19 -2.52
C LYS A 88 -3.73 -13.17 -2.77
N LEU A 89 -4.12 -11.97 -3.20
CA LEU A 89 -3.18 -10.87 -3.37
C LEU A 89 -2.42 -10.59 -2.07
N SER A 90 -3.14 -10.61 -0.96
CA SER A 90 -2.59 -10.43 0.38
C SER A 90 -1.52 -11.45 0.72
N LYS A 91 -1.79 -12.71 0.46
CA LYS A 91 -0.84 -13.81 0.72
C LYS A 91 0.43 -13.70 -0.14
N GLU A 92 0.28 -13.31 -1.40
CA GLU A 92 1.43 -13.12 -2.32
C GLU A 92 2.28 -11.92 -1.90
N PHE A 93 1.65 -10.79 -1.64
CA PHE A 93 2.35 -9.62 -1.11
C PHE A 93 3.11 -9.95 0.17
N PHE A 94 2.47 -10.63 1.11
CA PHE A 94 3.10 -11.01 2.37
C PHE A 94 4.32 -11.90 2.17
N LYS A 95 4.27 -12.87 1.27
CA LYS A 95 5.40 -13.75 0.94
C LYS A 95 6.59 -12.92 0.45
N ASP A 96 6.36 -12.00 -0.47
CA ASP A 96 7.42 -11.18 -1.05
C ASP A 96 7.93 -10.12 -0.05
N TYR A 97 7.03 -9.56 0.75
CA TYR A 97 7.41 -8.68 1.85
C TYR A 97 8.29 -9.38 2.88
N LYS A 98 8.00 -10.64 3.22
CA LYS A 98 8.85 -11.45 4.08
C LYS A 98 10.24 -11.67 3.48
N ASN A 99 10.35 -11.90 2.18
CA ASN A 99 11.65 -11.99 1.50
C ASN A 99 12.46 -10.71 1.64
N GLN A 100 11.84 -9.53 1.53
CA GLN A 100 12.49 -8.25 1.78
C GLN A 100 12.92 -8.14 3.26
N TYR A 101 12.04 -8.47 4.20
CA TYR A 101 12.37 -8.48 5.62
C TYR A 101 13.58 -9.38 5.93
N ASP A 102 13.59 -10.61 5.43
CA ASP A 102 14.67 -11.56 5.64
C ASP A 102 16.01 -11.06 5.05
N LYS A 103 15.94 -10.37 3.89
CA LYS A 103 17.11 -9.74 3.26
C LYS A 103 17.72 -8.66 4.16
N PHE A 104 16.91 -7.72 4.66
CA PHE A 104 17.35 -6.67 5.56
C PHE A 104 17.89 -7.25 6.87
N LEU A 105 17.19 -8.22 7.44
CA LEU A 105 17.59 -8.86 8.69
C LEU A 105 18.91 -9.62 8.57
N LYS A 106 19.11 -10.35 7.47
CA LYS A 106 20.37 -11.06 7.20
C LYS A 106 21.55 -10.11 7.16
N TYR A 107 21.38 -8.91 6.62
CA TYR A 107 22.45 -7.91 6.53
C TYR A 107 22.96 -7.46 7.91
N ILE A 108 22.07 -7.26 8.87
CA ILE A 108 22.44 -6.77 10.22
C ILE A 108 22.61 -7.88 11.25
N GLY A 109 22.34 -9.14 10.89
CA GLY A 109 22.44 -10.32 11.75
C GLY A 109 21.09 -10.71 12.38
N ALA A 110 20.62 -11.92 12.05
CA ALA A 110 19.30 -12.42 12.43
C ALA A 110 19.19 -12.87 13.90
N ASP A 111 20.31 -13.17 14.56
CA ASP A 111 20.33 -13.85 15.87
C ASP A 111 19.80 -12.98 17.01
N LYS A 112 19.89 -11.66 16.89
CA LYS A 112 19.47 -10.71 17.93
C LYS A 112 18.02 -10.29 17.78
N LYS A 113 17.21 -10.49 18.82
CA LYS A 113 15.84 -10.01 18.89
C LYS A 113 15.74 -8.50 18.54
N SER A 114 16.66 -7.70 19.08
CA SER A 114 16.69 -6.26 18.80
C SER A 114 16.89 -5.91 17.31
N ASN A 115 17.53 -6.76 16.52
CA ASN A 115 17.68 -6.57 15.08
C ASN A 115 16.37 -6.92 14.36
N ARG A 116 15.70 -7.99 14.78
CA ARG A 116 14.37 -8.34 14.26
C ARG A 116 13.35 -7.23 14.51
N ASP A 117 13.31 -6.71 15.74
CA ASP A 117 12.40 -5.63 16.12
C ASP A 117 12.68 -4.34 15.32
N TYR A 118 13.96 -4.02 15.11
CA TYR A 118 14.38 -2.89 14.31
C TYR A 118 13.93 -2.99 12.84
N VAL A 119 14.21 -4.12 12.18
CA VAL A 119 13.80 -4.31 10.78
C VAL A 119 12.29 -4.32 10.65
N LYS A 120 11.57 -4.98 11.57
CA LYS A 120 10.09 -4.94 11.60
C LYS A 120 9.57 -3.52 11.65
N LYS A 121 10.11 -2.70 12.55
CA LYS A 121 9.71 -1.30 12.73
C LYS A 121 10.02 -0.46 11.50
N LEU A 122 11.22 -0.61 10.93
CA LEU A 122 11.64 0.10 9.73
C LEU A 122 10.73 -0.21 8.53
N LEU A 123 10.56 -1.50 8.21
CA LEU A 123 9.76 -1.91 7.08
C LEU A 123 8.27 -1.61 7.30
N GLY A 124 7.77 -1.73 8.52
CA GLY A 124 6.42 -1.36 8.90
C GLY A 124 6.12 0.12 8.68
N ARG A 125 7.05 1.00 9.06
CA ARG A 125 6.95 2.43 8.75
C ARG A 125 6.86 2.68 7.25
N LEU A 126 7.70 2.01 6.45
CA LEU A 126 7.71 2.18 5.00
C LEU A 126 6.43 1.67 4.33
N VAL A 127 5.87 0.54 4.79
CA VAL A 127 4.56 0.04 4.32
C VAL A 127 3.44 1.02 4.67
N PHE A 128 3.42 1.52 5.91
CA PHE A 128 2.42 2.51 6.32
C PHE A 128 2.45 3.76 5.42
N LEU A 129 3.63 4.21 5.05
CA LEU A 129 3.78 5.37 4.17
C LEU A 129 3.27 5.11 2.74
N GLN A 130 3.16 3.85 2.29
CA GLN A 130 2.52 3.55 1.00
C GLN A 130 1.04 3.97 1.01
N PHE A 131 0.33 3.75 2.12
CA PHE A 131 -1.05 4.21 2.26
C PHE A 131 -1.15 5.73 2.31
N LEU A 132 -0.23 6.37 3.00
CA LEU A 132 -0.22 7.82 3.13
C LEU A 132 0.02 8.51 1.79
N GLN A 133 0.98 8.03 1.00
CA GLN A 133 1.23 8.55 -0.34
C GLN A 133 0.09 8.20 -1.31
N LYS A 134 -0.56 7.04 -1.20
CA LYS A 134 -1.74 6.70 -2.00
C LYS A 134 -2.89 7.66 -1.72
N LYS A 135 -3.03 8.13 -0.49
CA LYS A 135 -4.00 9.17 -0.11
C LYS A 135 -3.68 10.54 -0.71
N GLY A 136 -2.45 10.70 -1.21
CA GLY A 136 -1.98 11.95 -1.78
C GLY A 136 -1.51 12.98 -0.74
N TRP A 137 -1.14 12.53 0.47
CA TRP A 137 -0.72 13.39 1.57
C TRP A 137 0.79 13.60 1.66
N MET A 138 1.56 12.90 0.84
CA MET A 138 3.01 13.03 0.80
C MET A 138 3.44 13.93 -0.34
N GLY A 139 4.28 14.93 -0.04
CA GLY A 139 4.81 15.83 -1.07
C GLY A 139 3.78 16.81 -1.65
N VAL A 140 2.80 17.22 -0.86
CA VAL A 140 1.78 18.21 -1.27
C VAL A 140 2.44 19.56 -1.52
N PRO A 141 2.09 20.32 -2.59
CA PRO A 141 2.66 21.65 -2.83
C PRO A 141 2.48 22.60 -1.63
N ALA A 142 3.53 23.25 -1.20
CA ALA A 142 3.46 24.21 -0.09
C ALA A 142 2.62 25.46 -0.41
N SER A 143 2.32 25.70 -1.69
CA SER A 143 1.43 26.76 -2.16
C SER A 143 -0.06 26.49 -1.93
N ASN A 144 -0.45 25.24 -1.60
CA ASN A 144 -1.83 24.93 -1.31
C ASN A 144 -2.30 25.64 -0.03
N ALA A 145 -3.59 25.93 0.07
CA ALA A 145 -4.19 26.49 1.28
C ALA A 145 -3.96 25.60 2.50
N VAL A 146 -3.93 26.17 3.68
CA VAL A 146 -3.81 25.43 4.93
C VAL A 146 -5.01 24.46 5.05
N GLY A 147 -4.73 23.18 5.31
CA GLY A 147 -5.75 22.12 5.35
C GLY A 147 -6.07 21.48 3.99
N ASP A 148 -5.59 22.03 2.88
CA ASP A 148 -5.70 21.37 1.57
C ASP A 148 -4.53 20.40 1.37
N TRP A 149 -4.83 19.11 1.40
CA TRP A 149 -3.90 17.99 1.24
C TRP A 149 -4.01 17.32 -0.14
N ASN A 150 -4.53 18.02 -1.14
CA ASN A 150 -4.63 17.50 -2.49
C ASN A 150 -3.33 17.68 -3.28
N GLY A 151 -3.12 16.81 -4.28
CA GLY A 151 -2.02 16.95 -5.24
C GLY A 151 -0.67 16.46 -4.75
N GLY A 152 -0.62 15.67 -3.68
CA GLY A 152 0.60 14.99 -3.27
C GLY A 152 1.02 13.89 -4.25
N ASP A 153 2.29 13.50 -4.17
CA ASP A 153 2.88 12.48 -5.04
C ASP A 153 2.51 11.08 -4.55
N LYS A 154 1.77 10.32 -5.35
CA LYS A 154 1.36 8.94 -5.03
C LYS A 154 2.50 7.93 -5.11
N ASN A 155 3.64 8.31 -5.68
CA ASN A 155 4.88 7.53 -5.73
C ASN A 155 6.02 8.21 -4.95
N TYR A 156 5.67 9.02 -3.96
CA TYR A 156 6.57 9.91 -3.25
C TYR A 156 7.86 9.22 -2.77
N LEU A 157 7.77 8.10 -2.08
CA LEU A 157 8.95 7.42 -1.52
C LEU A 157 9.92 6.93 -2.60
N LEU A 158 9.41 6.36 -3.67
CA LEU A 158 10.23 5.89 -4.79
C LEU A 158 10.90 7.08 -5.51
N ASN A 159 10.15 8.15 -5.74
CA ASN A 159 10.67 9.37 -6.35
C ASN A 159 11.68 10.07 -5.44
N LEU A 160 11.43 10.09 -4.12
CA LEU A 160 12.37 10.61 -3.13
C LEU A 160 13.71 9.85 -3.18
N PHE A 161 13.67 8.51 -3.24
CA PHE A 161 14.87 7.71 -3.38
C PHE A 161 15.59 7.96 -4.72
N ARG A 162 14.86 7.95 -5.84
CA ARG A 162 15.42 8.15 -7.18
C ARG A 162 16.14 9.48 -7.31
N ASN A 163 15.58 10.54 -6.72
CA ASN A 163 16.08 11.91 -6.80
C ASN A 163 17.06 12.27 -5.67
N SER A 164 17.24 11.43 -4.67
CA SER A 164 18.13 11.70 -3.54
C SER A 164 19.59 11.64 -3.95
N GLU A 165 20.37 12.60 -3.46
CA GLU A 165 21.85 12.59 -3.51
C GLU A 165 22.46 11.67 -2.44
N TYR A 166 21.66 11.26 -1.44
CA TYR A 166 22.08 10.46 -0.28
C TYR A 166 21.67 8.99 -0.36
N LYS A 167 21.72 8.37 -1.55
CA LYS A 167 21.26 6.98 -1.73
C LYS A 167 22.01 6.00 -0.83
N ASP A 168 23.33 6.17 -0.66
CA ASP A 168 24.15 5.32 0.19
C ASP A 168 23.99 5.60 1.72
N LYS A 169 23.31 6.70 2.05
CA LYS A 169 22.94 7.11 3.41
C LYS A 169 21.45 7.39 3.52
N PHE A 170 20.65 6.68 2.73
CA PHE A 170 19.22 6.99 2.58
C PHE A 170 18.46 6.88 3.90
N LEU A 171 18.77 5.87 4.71
CA LEU A 171 18.16 5.74 6.03
C LEU A 171 18.55 6.90 6.94
N GLU A 172 19.83 7.10 7.15
CA GLU A 172 20.38 8.08 8.09
C GLU A 172 20.01 9.54 7.74
N ARG A 173 20.08 9.88 6.45
CA ARG A 173 19.90 11.28 6.03
C ARG A 173 18.49 11.62 5.58
N VAL A 174 17.80 10.67 5.00
CA VAL A 174 16.51 10.95 4.36
C VAL A 174 15.35 10.36 5.15
N LEU A 175 15.40 9.07 5.45
CA LEU A 175 14.28 8.42 6.14
C LEU A 175 14.18 8.82 7.61
N GLU A 176 15.30 9.00 8.32
CA GLU A 176 15.25 9.49 9.71
C GLU A 176 14.73 10.92 9.77
N THR A 177 15.14 11.81 8.84
CA THR A 177 14.55 13.15 8.72
C THR A 177 13.04 13.08 8.42
N LEU A 178 12.62 12.15 7.57
CA LEU A 178 11.19 11.94 7.29
C LEU A 178 10.44 11.45 8.53
N PHE A 179 10.97 10.44 9.23
CA PHE A 179 10.29 9.82 10.36
C PHE A 179 10.27 10.73 11.59
N PHE A 180 11.42 11.24 12.00
CA PHE A 180 11.59 11.87 13.31
C PHE A 180 11.39 13.38 13.27
N ASP A 181 11.96 14.04 12.26
CA ASP A 181 11.90 15.50 12.18
C ASP A 181 10.65 15.99 11.43
N THR A 182 10.01 15.09 10.66
CA THR A 182 8.89 15.47 9.80
C THR A 182 7.58 14.86 10.29
N LEU A 183 7.44 13.54 10.26
CA LEU A 183 6.17 12.88 10.63
C LEU A 183 5.89 12.90 12.13
N ASN A 184 6.93 12.88 12.96
CA ASN A 184 6.82 12.90 14.42
C ASN A 184 6.93 14.29 15.05
N ASN A 185 7.11 15.35 14.25
CA ASN A 185 7.34 16.69 14.75
C ASN A 185 6.35 17.70 14.14
N GLU A 186 5.68 18.45 15.00
CA GLU A 186 4.79 19.53 14.57
C GLU A 186 5.61 20.68 13.98
N ARG A 187 5.22 21.19 12.82
CA ARG A 187 5.94 22.22 12.08
C ARG A 187 4.99 23.29 11.56
N ILE A 188 5.51 24.49 11.38
CA ILE A 188 4.72 25.60 10.84
C ILE A 188 4.25 25.21 9.42
N HIS A 189 2.94 25.18 9.23
CA HIS A 189 2.27 24.82 7.97
C HIS A 189 2.71 23.47 7.38
N ASP A 190 3.25 22.55 8.19
CA ASP A 190 3.72 21.21 7.78
C ASP A 190 4.78 21.23 6.66
N VAL A 191 5.50 22.32 6.49
CA VAL A 191 6.55 22.42 5.47
C VAL A 191 7.66 21.43 5.78
N ALA A 192 8.02 20.63 4.78
CA ALA A 192 9.06 19.62 4.90
C ALA A 192 10.46 20.19 4.72
N SER A 193 11.46 19.52 5.29
CA SER A 193 12.88 19.82 5.04
C SER A 193 13.21 19.72 3.54
N PRO A 194 14.06 20.60 2.98
CA PRO A 194 14.45 20.58 1.57
C PRO A 194 15.03 19.24 1.08
N ILE A 195 15.63 18.44 1.97
CA ILE A 195 16.13 17.10 1.65
C ILE A 195 15.02 16.14 1.25
N LEU A 196 13.80 16.39 1.71
CA LEU A 196 12.60 15.59 1.41
C LEU A 196 11.84 16.11 0.17
N GLY A 197 12.21 17.28 -0.31
CA GLY A 197 11.63 17.95 -1.48
C GLY A 197 11.51 19.45 -1.30
N LYS A 198 11.65 20.20 -2.40
CA LYS A 198 11.56 21.65 -2.34
C LYS A 198 10.10 22.12 -2.37
N ASN A 199 9.74 23.01 -1.45
CA ASN A 199 8.41 23.64 -1.40
C ASN A 199 7.25 22.64 -1.31
N ILE A 200 7.42 21.62 -0.48
CA ILE A 200 6.39 20.60 -0.23
C ILE A 200 5.99 20.56 1.24
N ARG A 201 4.81 20.00 1.47
CA ARG A 201 4.30 19.68 2.81
C ARG A 201 4.13 18.17 2.97
N ILE A 202 4.38 17.72 4.18
CA ILE A 202 4.16 16.35 4.66
C ILE A 202 3.48 16.47 6.03
N PRO A 203 2.39 15.75 6.31
CA PRO A 203 1.64 15.92 7.54
C PRO A 203 2.46 15.56 8.78
N TYR A 204 2.18 16.24 9.90
CA TYR A 204 2.51 15.75 11.21
C TYR A 204 1.54 14.64 11.61
N LEU A 205 2.06 13.53 12.12
CA LEU A 205 1.29 12.38 12.57
C LEU A 205 1.49 12.21 14.08
N ASN A 206 0.47 12.59 14.84
CA ASN A 206 0.47 12.41 16.29
C ASN A 206 0.21 10.94 16.64
N GLY A 207 1.25 10.10 16.60
CA GLY A 207 1.13 8.68 16.92
C GLY A 207 2.48 7.99 17.08
N GLY A 208 2.55 6.98 17.95
CA GLY A 208 3.79 6.32 18.36
C GLY A 208 4.59 5.60 17.26
N LEU A 209 4.04 5.44 16.05
CA LEU A 209 4.71 4.71 14.96
C LEU A 209 6.04 5.38 14.55
N PHE A 210 6.08 6.72 14.53
CA PHE A 210 7.26 7.49 14.15
C PHE A 210 8.01 8.08 15.35
N GLU A 211 7.59 7.79 16.57
CA GLU A 211 8.32 8.18 17.76
C GLU A 211 9.64 7.38 17.84
N PRO A 212 10.79 8.07 17.99
CA PRO A 212 12.08 7.40 18.12
C PRO A 212 12.18 6.68 19.47
N ASP A 213 12.65 5.45 19.44
CA ASP A 213 12.95 4.67 20.65
C ASP A 213 14.39 4.14 20.69
N SER A 214 14.69 3.31 21.69
CA SER A 214 16.03 2.71 21.84
C SER A 214 16.39 1.80 20.66
N THR A 215 15.41 1.27 19.92
CA THR A 215 15.64 0.42 18.74
C THR A 215 16.17 1.23 17.57
N ASP A 216 15.69 2.47 17.41
CA ASP A 216 16.08 3.37 16.32
C ASP A 216 17.50 3.94 16.47
N ARG A 217 18.11 3.87 17.66
CA ARG A 217 19.46 4.41 17.93
C ARG A 217 20.61 3.58 17.37
N LYS A 218 20.31 2.53 16.63
CA LYS A 218 21.33 1.73 15.95
C LYS A 218 21.83 2.45 14.72
N ALA A 219 23.11 2.80 14.69
CA ALA A 219 23.78 3.24 13.48
C ALA A 219 23.84 2.06 12.49
N THR A 220 22.82 1.94 11.65
CA THR A 220 22.73 0.88 10.64
C THR A 220 22.67 1.52 9.28
N ASN A 221 23.67 1.29 8.45
CA ASN A 221 23.66 1.74 7.07
C ASN A 221 23.36 0.54 6.16
N PHE A 222 22.22 0.55 5.51
CA PHE A 222 21.88 -0.44 4.48
C PHE A 222 22.35 0.07 3.10
N PRO A 223 22.88 -0.81 2.22
CA PRO A 223 23.22 -0.44 0.87
C PRO A 223 22.03 0.17 0.11
N ALA A 224 22.30 1.11 -0.80
CA ALA A 224 21.27 1.78 -1.59
C ALA A 224 20.33 0.80 -2.32
N ASP A 225 20.84 -0.32 -2.83
CA ASP A 225 20.05 -1.31 -3.56
C ASP A 225 18.98 -1.99 -2.69
N TYR A 226 19.14 -2.02 -1.36
CA TYR A 226 18.13 -2.56 -0.46
C TYR A 226 16.87 -1.71 -0.46
N PHE A 227 17.01 -0.38 -0.38
CA PHE A 227 15.88 0.53 -0.46
C PHE A 227 15.31 0.62 -1.87
N LYS A 228 16.18 0.60 -2.90
CA LYS A 228 15.72 0.56 -4.28
C LYS A 228 14.79 -0.60 -4.53
N GLU A 229 15.23 -1.82 -4.25
CA GLU A 229 14.44 -3.03 -4.50
C GLU A 229 13.15 -3.06 -3.65
N LEU A 230 13.22 -2.63 -2.38
CA LEU A 230 12.05 -2.55 -1.50
C LEU A 230 11.00 -1.55 -2.03
N LEU A 231 11.42 -0.35 -2.43
CA LEU A 231 10.49 0.67 -2.92
C LEU A 231 9.96 0.33 -4.31
N GLU A 232 10.76 -0.27 -5.19
CA GLU A 232 10.31 -0.80 -6.47
C GLU A 232 9.33 -1.97 -6.28
N PHE A 233 9.56 -2.84 -5.30
CA PHE A 233 8.62 -3.90 -4.91
C PHE A 233 7.27 -3.32 -4.48
N PHE A 234 7.27 -2.34 -3.59
CA PHE A 234 6.02 -1.67 -3.20
C PHE A 234 5.31 -1.00 -4.38
N GLY A 235 6.06 -0.35 -5.26
CA GLY A 235 5.51 0.31 -6.45
C GLY A 235 4.79 -0.63 -7.42
N GLN A 236 5.06 -1.93 -7.37
CA GLN A 236 4.40 -2.93 -8.22
C GLN A 236 2.99 -3.29 -7.74
N TYR A 237 2.65 -2.99 -6.48
CA TYR A 237 1.36 -3.31 -5.89
C TYR A 237 0.48 -2.06 -5.79
N ASN A 238 -0.80 -2.24 -6.02
CA ASN A 238 -1.78 -1.21 -5.72
C ASN A 238 -2.10 -1.23 -4.23
N PHE A 239 -1.94 -0.09 -3.55
CA PHE A 239 -2.39 0.11 -2.18
C PHE A 239 -3.74 0.83 -2.20
N THR A 240 -4.69 0.39 -1.43
CA THR A 240 -6.02 1.01 -1.35
C THR A 240 -6.30 1.56 0.03
N ILE A 241 -7.07 2.64 0.08
CA ILE A 241 -7.53 3.27 1.32
C ILE A 241 -9.05 3.22 1.45
N ASP A 242 -9.71 2.56 0.51
CA ASP A 242 -11.17 2.47 0.47
C ASP A 242 -11.68 1.36 1.40
N GLU A 243 -11.69 1.63 2.70
CA GLU A 243 -12.22 0.74 3.73
C GLU A 243 -13.76 0.77 3.85
N ASN A 244 -14.41 1.79 3.25
CA ASN A 244 -15.76 2.19 3.66
C ASN A 244 -16.89 1.66 2.77
N ASP A 245 -16.62 0.92 1.71
CA ASP A 245 -17.67 0.34 0.88
C ASP A 245 -17.43 -1.13 0.60
N PRO A 246 -17.95 -2.05 1.46
CA PRO A 246 -17.83 -3.50 1.27
C PRO A 246 -18.39 -3.98 -0.07
N GLN A 247 -19.17 -3.14 -0.75
CA GLN A 247 -19.80 -3.44 -2.03
C GLN A 247 -18.98 -2.95 -3.24
N ASP A 248 -17.93 -2.13 -3.02
CA ASP A 248 -17.14 -1.52 -4.08
C ASP A 248 -15.66 -1.44 -3.68
N ALA A 249 -14.97 -2.56 -3.80
CA ALA A 249 -13.58 -2.69 -3.42
C ALA A 249 -12.64 -2.51 -4.63
N GLU A 250 -11.67 -1.61 -4.50
CA GLU A 250 -10.50 -1.59 -5.37
C GLU A 250 -9.60 -2.78 -5.00
N VAL A 251 -9.21 -3.61 -5.98
CA VAL A 251 -8.32 -4.74 -5.71
C VAL A 251 -6.91 -4.22 -5.47
N GLY A 252 -6.47 -4.32 -4.25
CA GLY A 252 -5.19 -3.81 -3.79
C GLY A 252 -4.87 -4.29 -2.37
N ILE A 253 -3.72 -3.86 -1.90
CA ILE A 253 -3.30 -4.05 -0.51
C ILE A 253 -4.07 -3.04 0.34
N ASP A 254 -4.82 -3.49 1.32
CA ASP A 254 -5.61 -2.66 2.21
C ASP A 254 -4.95 -2.46 3.59
N PRO A 255 -5.37 -1.47 4.39
CA PRO A 255 -4.79 -1.23 5.70
C PRO A 255 -4.99 -2.35 6.72
N GLU A 256 -6.04 -3.17 6.62
CA GLU A 256 -6.28 -4.31 7.54
C GLU A 256 -5.16 -5.34 7.41
N MET A 257 -4.57 -5.46 6.22
CA MET A 257 -3.42 -6.31 6.00
C MET A 257 -2.18 -5.92 6.81
N LEU A 258 -2.04 -4.65 7.20
CA LEU A 258 -0.92 -4.25 8.06
C LEU A 258 -0.94 -5.00 9.39
N GLY A 259 -2.12 -5.19 9.99
CA GLY A 259 -2.29 -6.00 11.18
C GLY A 259 -1.75 -7.42 10.95
N HIS A 260 -2.17 -8.07 9.87
CA HIS A 260 -1.71 -9.41 9.51
C HIS A 260 -0.21 -9.46 9.17
N ILE A 261 0.34 -8.44 8.52
CA ILE A 261 1.78 -8.35 8.25
C ILE A 261 2.55 -8.29 9.57
N PHE A 262 2.12 -7.45 10.50
CA PHE A 262 2.78 -7.33 11.79
C PHE A 262 2.62 -8.60 12.64
N GLU A 263 1.45 -9.20 12.68
CA GLU A 263 1.19 -10.46 13.40
C GLU A 263 2.05 -11.61 12.86
N ASN A 264 2.07 -11.81 11.55
CA ASN A 264 2.81 -12.91 10.92
C ASN A 264 4.33 -12.74 11.00
N LEU A 265 4.82 -11.49 11.06
CA LEU A 265 6.23 -11.25 11.41
C LEU A 265 6.51 -11.45 12.90
N LEU A 266 5.46 -11.53 13.74
CA LEU A 266 5.54 -11.84 15.17
C LEU A 266 5.52 -13.35 15.46
N GLU A 267 5.38 -14.23 14.47
CA GLU A 267 5.33 -15.70 14.67
C GLU A 267 6.54 -16.30 15.40
N ASP A 268 7.65 -15.58 15.56
CA ASP A 268 8.68 -15.92 16.52
C ASP A 268 8.24 -15.74 18.00
N ASN A 269 7.05 -15.24 18.26
CA ASN A 269 6.46 -15.03 19.58
C ASN A 269 5.32 -16.03 19.86
N LYS A 270 5.55 -17.32 19.72
CA LYS A 270 4.64 -18.36 20.25
C LYS A 270 4.40 -18.25 21.77
N ASP A 271 5.09 -17.36 22.45
CA ASP A 271 5.07 -17.20 23.91
C ASP A 271 4.20 -16.04 24.42
N LYS A 272 3.56 -15.24 23.56
CA LYS A 272 2.68 -14.17 24.03
C LYS A 272 1.37 -14.16 23.21
N GLY A 273 0.34 -14.78 23.78
CA GLY A 273 -1.01 -14.84 23.24
C GLY A 273 -1.72 -13.47 23.13
N ALA A 274 -1.25 -12.64 22.21
CA ALA A 274 -1.95 -11.46 21.77
C ALA A 274 -2.56 -11.76 20.39
N PHE A 275 -3.77 -12.31 20.40
CA PHE A 275 -4.55 -12.48 19.19
C PHE A 275 -5.32 -11.19 18.92
N TYR A 276 -5.11 -10.61 17.75
CA TYR A 276 -6.00 -9.59 17.21
C TYR A 276 -7.26 -10.29 16.72
N THR A 277 -8.39 -10.07 17.36
CA THR A 277 -9.70 -10.53 16.87
C THR A 277 -10.20 -9.52 15.84
N PRO A 278 -10.37 -9.88 14.57
CA PRO A 278 -11.07 -9.03 13.61
C PRO A 278 -12.53 -8.85 14.06
N LYS A 279 -13.03 -7.64 13.92
CA LYS A 279 -14.45 -7.31 14.15
C LYS A 279 -15.32 -7.83 13.03
#